data_4c991853a140d97c6e4d146306e05319
#
_entry.id   4c991853a140d97c6e4d146306e05319
#
_cell.length_a   1.000
_cell.length_b   1.000
_cell.length_c   1.000
_cell.angle_alpha   90.00
_cell.angle_beta   90.00
_cell.angle_gamma   90.00
#
_symmetry.space_group_name_H-M   'P 1'
#
loop_
_entity.id
_entity.type
_entity.pdbx_description
1 polymer ?
#
loop_
_entity_poly.entity_id
_entity_poly.type
_entity_poly.pdbx_seq_one_letter_code
_entity_poly.pdbx_strand_id
1 'polypeptide(L)'
;MKATIVIPNINGKGWLRDSIESVYAQTEQDFELIIVDNGSTDESLEQARSYCSRPNFTLIENGTNTGFSHAVNQGIARADSEYVVLFNNDAFAEPQWLAELIRTADTDPKIFAVQSLMIRHFDRELADDAGDYVTWMGFACKTGDGRRVSRYTKQKRIFSACGG
;
A
#
# COMPACT_ATOMS: atom_id res chain seq x y z
N MET A 1 3.00 -9.10 15.55
CA MET A 1 3.59 -8.20 14.53
C MET A 1 2.92 -6.83 14.61
N LYS A 2 3.67 -5.77 14.35
CA LYS A 2 3.14 -4.40 14.42
C LYS A 2 2.25 -4.08 13.22
N ALA A 3 2.62 -4.56 12.04
CA ALA A 3 1.86 -4.30 10.81
C ALA A 3 1.72 -5.53 9.92
N THR A 4 0.62 -5.62 9.18
CA THR A 4 0.45 -6.52 8.03
C THR A 4 0.28 -5.69 6.77
N ILE A 5 1.16 -5.89 5.80
CA ILE A 5 1.09 -5.25 4.49
C ILE A 5 0.37 -6.19 3.54
N VAL A 6 -0.72 -5.74 2.93
CA VAL A 6 -1.53 -6.51 1.99
C VAL A 6 -1.35 -5.95 0.59
N ILE A 7 -0.88 -6.80 -0.34
CA ILE A 7 -0.73 -6.47 -1.76
C ILE A 7 -1.71 -7.33 -2.57
N PRO A 8 -2.82 -6.80 -3.07
CA PRO A 8 -3.61 -7.48 -4.09
C PRO A 8 -2.86 -7.47 -5.41
N ASN A 9 -2.73 -8.63 -6.05
CA ASN A 9 -2.03 -8.77 -7.32
C ASN A 9 -2.93 -9.35 -8.40
N ILE A 10 -2.86 -8.79 -9.59
CA ILE A 10 -3.34 -9.38 -10.83
C ILE A 10 -2.47 -8.89 -11.99
N ASN A 11 -1.80 -9.80 -12.68
CA ASN A 11 -0.98 -9.52 -13.86
C ASN A 11 0.07 -8.41 -13.62
N GLY A 12 0.72 -8.43 -12.45
CA GLY A 12 1.69 -7.43 -12.01
C GLY A 12 3.15 -7.71 -12.41
N LYS A 13 3.43 -8.55 -13.42
CA LYS A 13 4.77 -9.01 -13.81
C LYS A 13 5.83 -7.90 -13.88
N GLY A 14 5.46 -6.73 -14.40
CA GLY A 14 6.40 -5.62 -14.61
C GLY A 14 6.78 -4.86 -13.34
N TRP A 15 6.04 -5.03 -12.24
CA TRP A 15 6.14 -4.16 -11.06
C TRP A 15 6.23 -4.93 -9.73
N LEU A 16 5.57 -6.08 -9.64
CA LEU A 16 5.37 -6.81 -8.38
C LEU A 16 6.68 -7.11 -7.65
N ARG A 17 7.72 -7.53 -8.37
CA ARG A 17 9.02 -7.83 -7.77
C ARG A 17 9.60 -6.61 -7.07
N ASP A 18 9.66 -5.47 -7.76
CA ASP A 18 10.24 -4.23 -7.23
C ASP A 18 9.39 -3.68 -6.07
N SER A 19 8.06 -3.84 -6.16
CA SER A 19 7.12 -3.53 -5.07
C SER A 19 7.45 -4.36 -3.82
N ILE A 20 7.57 -5.69 -3.93
CA ILE A 20 7.93 -6.59 -2.82
C ILE A 20 9.30 -6.23 -2.24
N GLU A 21 10.31 -6.01 -3.07
CA GLU A 21 11.65 -5.68 -2.59
C GLU A 21 11.67 -4.33 -1.86
N SER A 22 10.87 -3.35 -2.29
CA SER A 22 10.74 -2.07 -1.58
C SER A 22 10.12 -2.23 -0.19
N VAL A 23 9.20 -3.20 -0.01
CA VAL A 23 8.63 -3.56 1.29
C VAL A 23 9.69 -4.23 2.17
N TYR A 24 10.47 -5.16 1.64
CA TYR A 24 11.53 -5.80 2.43
C TYR A 24 12.72 -4.88 2.74
N ALA A 25 12.88 -3.76 2.01
CA ALA A 25 13.87 -2.73 2.28
C ALA A 25 13.47 -1.72 3.36
N GLN A 26 12.31 -1.88 4.00
CA GLN A 26 11.85 -0.99 5.06
C GLN A 26 12.79 -1.01 6.28
N THR A 27 12.92 0.12 6.97
CA THR A 27 13.65 0.21 8.26
C THR A 27 12.88 -0.43 9.40
N GLU A 28 11.55 -0.42 9.35
CA GLU A 28 10.69 -1.18 10.25
C GLU A 28 10.57 -2.62 9.75
N GLN A 29 10.95 -3.59 10.59
CA GLN A 29 11.00 -5.02 10.23
C GLN A 29 9.93 -5.86 10.94
N ASP A 30 9.16 -5.30 11.87
CA ASP A 30 8.09 -6.02 12.59
C ASP A 30 6.80 -6.04 11.78
N PHE A 31 6.86 -6.62 10.58
CA PHE A 31 5.72 -6.75 9.68
C PHE A 31 5.58 -8.15 9.08
N GLU A 32 4.37 -8.47 8.63
CA GLU A 32 4.05 -9.56 7.70
C GLU A 32 3.67 -8.98 6.33
N LEU A 33 4.08 -9.64 5.27
CA LEU A 33 3.64 -9.36 3.91
C LEU A 33 2.69 -10.44 3.42
N ILE A 34 1.48 -10.04 3.08
CA ILE A 34 0.47 -10.91 2.46
C ILE A 34 0.25 -10.47 1.02
N ILE A 35 0.51 -11.37 0.08
CA ILE A 35 0.14 -11.17 -1.32
C ILE A 35 -1.11 -11.98 -1.61
N VAL A 36 -2.11 -11.34 -2.21
CA VAL A 36 -3.32 -12.01 -2.68
C VAL A 36 -3.31 -11.99 -4.20
N ASP A 37 -2.88 -13.11 -4.81
CA ASP A 37 -2.94 -13.27 -6.25
C ASP A 37 -4.37 -13.58 -6.68
N ASN A 38 -4.91 -12.68 -7.48
CA ASN A 38 -6.31 -12.70 -7.88
C ASN A 38 -6.51 -13.34 -9.26
N GLY A 39 -5.79 -14.44 -9.52
CA GLY A 39 -5.90 -15.19 -10.75
C GLY A 39 -5.04 -14.63 -11.88
N SER A 40 -3.79 -14.30 -11.60
CA SER A 40 -2.83 -13.84 -12.61
C SER A 40 -2.59 -14.92 -13.67
N THR A 41 -2.41 -14.46 -14.90
CA THR A 41 -2.11 -15.31 -16.07
C THR A 41 -0.71 -15.03 -16.65
N ASP A 42 -0.01 -14.05 -16.06
CA ASP A 42 1.39 -13.74 -16.36
C ASP A 42 2.35 -14.36 -15.32
N GLU A 43 3.65 -14.05 -15.39
CA GLU A 43 4.64 -14.61 -14.47
C GLU A 43 4.62 -13.98 -13.06
N SER A 44 3.70 -13.05 -12.74
CA SER A 44 3.64 -12.40 -11.43
C SER A 44 3.32 -13.38 -10.29
N LEU A 45 2.50 -14.40 -10.53
CA LEU A 45 2.24 -15.45 -9.56
C LEU A 45 3.52 -16.24 -9.22
N GLU A 46 4.32 -16.61 -10.23
CA GLU A 46 5.61 -17.30 -9.99
C GLU A 46 6.62 -16.39 -9.28
N GLN A 47 6.61 -15.09 -9.58
CA GLN A 47 7.39 -14.11 -8.82
C GLN A 47 6.98 -14.12 -7.33
N ALA A 48 5.69 -14.06 -7.02
CA ALA A 48 5.18 -14.12 -5.65
C ALA A 48 5.57 -15.44 -4.95
N ARG A 49 5.43 -16.57 -5.61
CA ARG A 49 5.81 -17.90 -5.09
C ARG A 49 7.28 -18.00 -4.70
N SER A 50 8.17 -17.28 -5.38
CA SER A 50 9.60 -17.27 -5.05
C SER A 50 9.91 -16.72 -3.65
N TYR A 51 8.98 -15.99 -3.03
CA TYR A 51 9.10 -15.44 -1.67
C TYR A 51 8.52 -16.34 -0.56
N CYS A 52 7.86 -17.46 -0.90
CA CYS A 52 7.20 -18.34 0.08
C CYS A 52 8.15 -18.97 1.12
N SER A 53 9.45 -18.94 0.89
CA SER A 53 10.45 -19.39 1.88
C SER A 53 10.74 -18.36 2.97
N ARG A 54 10.28 -17.12 2.84
CA ARG A 54 10.49 -16.08 3.86
C ARG A 54 9.50 -16.26 5.02
N PRO A 55 9.93 -16.16 6.29
CA PRO A 55 9.09 -16.48 7.45
C PRO A 55 7.93 -15.51 7.68
N ASN A 56 8.03 -14.28 7.15
CA ASN A 56 7.01 -13.23 7.30
C ASN A 56 6.25 -13.00 5.99
N PHE A 57 6.11 -14.03 5.15
CA PHE A 57 5.44 -13.97 3.86
C PHE A 57 4.28 -14.95 3.78
N THR A 58 3.14 -14.49 3.33
CA THR A 58 1.96 -15.31 3.05
C THR A 58 1.47 -15.04 1.63
N LEU A 59 1.22 -16.11 0.86
CA LEU A 59 0.61 -16.03 -0.45
C LEU A 59 -0.78 -16.66 -0.42
N ILE A 60 -1.79 -15.93 -0.89
CA ILE A 60 -3.14 -16.41 -1.14
C ILE A 60 -3.36 -16.45 -2.64
N GLU A 61 -3.74 -17.60 -3.18
CA GLU A 61 -3.97 -17.81 -4.61
C GLU A 61 -5.45 -18.04 -4.87
N ASN A 62 -6.13 -17.13 -5.55
CA ASN A 62 -7.56 -17.25 -5.84
C ASN A 62 -7.87 -18.07 -7.09
N GLY A 63 -6.88 -18.26 -7.97
CA GLY A 63 -7.06 -19.01 -9.23
C GLY A 63 -7.95 -18.32 -10.27
N THR A 64 -8.79 -17.37 -9.87
CA THR A 64 -9.65 -16.56 -10.75
C THR A 64 -9.78 -15.15 -10.20
N ASN A 65 -10.09 -14.18 -11.08
CA ASN A 65 -10.31 -12.80 -10.66
C ASN A 65 -11.64 -12.66 -9.91
N THR A 66 -11.57 -12.50 -8.61
CA THR A 66 -12.72 -12.31 -7.69
C THR A 66 -13.05 -10.82 -7.42
N GLY A 67 -12.33 -9.90 -8.06
CA GLY A 67 -12.44 -8.47 -7.86
C GLY A 67 -11.50 -7.91 -6.78
N PHE A 68 -11.12 -6.64 -6.93
CA PHE A 68 -10.15 -5.97 -6.05
C PHE A 68 -10.56 -6.01 -4.57
N SER A 69 -11.80 -5.61 -4.26
CA SER A 69 -12.29 -5.54 -2.88
C SER A 69 -12.31 -6.89 -2.19
N HIS A 70 -12.61 -7.98 -2.93
CA HIS A 70 -12.58 -9.33 -2.36
C HIS A 70 -11.15 -9.74 -2.01
N ALA A 71 -10.20 -9.56 -2.92
CA ALA A 71 -8.78 -9.87 -2.69
C ALA A 71 -8.21 -9.08 -1.50
N VAL A 72 -8.50 -7.78 -1.42
CA VAL A 72 -8.09 -6.93 -0.27
C VAL A 72 -8.68 -7.47 1.04
N ASN A 73 -9.98 -7.78 1.06
CA ASN A 73 -10.65 -8.27 2.27
C ASN A 73 -10.13 -9.64 2.72
N GLN A 74 -9.68 -10.51 1.80
CA GLN A 74 -9.02 -11.77 2.16
C GLN A 74 -7.69 -11.51 2.91
N GLY A 75 -6.88 -10.57 2.42
CA GLY A 75 -5.66 -10.17 3.10
C GLY A 75 -5.93 -9.57 4.48
N ILE A 76 -6.91 -8.66 4.57
CA ILE A 76 -7.33 -8.06 5.86
C ILE A 76 -7.81 -9.12 6.84
N ALA A 77 -8.63 -10.07 6.40
CA ALA A 77 -9.17 -11.14 7.26
C ALA A 77 -8.08 -12.10 7.76
N ARG A 78 -6.95 -12.21 7.05
CA ARG A 78 -5.80 -13.03 7.43
C ARG A 78 -4.83 -12.32 8.39
N ALA A 79 -4.86 -10.98 8.38
CA ALA A 79 -3.98 -10.17 9.21
C ALA A 79 -4.23 -10.38 10.70
N ASP A 80 -3.14 -10.55 11.47
CA ASP A 80 -3.14 -10.65 12.95
C ASP A 80 -2.10 -9.67 13.50
N SER A 81 -2.29 -8.39 13.20
CA SER A 81 -1.39 -7.30 13.62
C SER A 81 -2.19 -6.08 14.05
N GLU A 82 -1.50 -5.14 14.71
CA GLU A 82 -2.12 -3.90 15.18
C GLU A 82 -2.59 -3.00 14.03
N TYR A 83 -1.80 -2.96 12.95
CA TYR A 83 -2.10 -2.16 11.75
C TYR A 83 -2.19 -3.02 10.50
N VAL A 84 -3.13 -2.70 9.63
CA VAL A 84 -3.19 -3.25 8.27
C VAL A 84 -2.89 -2.14 7.28
N VAL A 85 -1.94 -2.39 6.39
CA VAL A 85 -1.51 -1.46 5.36
C VAL A 85 -1.87 -2.02 3.99
N LEU A 86 -2.64 -1.30 3.23
CA LEU A 86 -2.93 -1.65 1.83
C LEU A 86 -1.85 -1.04 0.94
N PHE A 87 -1.29 -1.85 0.06
CA PHE A 87 -0.20 -1.45 -0.82
C PHE A 87 -0.41 -2.02 -2.22
N ASN A 88 -0.31 -1.18 -3.24
CA ASN A 88 -0.52 -1.63 -4.61
C ASN A 88 0.68 -2.41 -5.14
N ASN A 89 0.43 -3.34 -6.09
CA ASN A 89 1.47 -4.16 -6.69
C ASN A 89 2.40 -3.39 -7.66
N ASP A 90 2.10 -2.13 -7.95
CA ASP A 90 2.84 -1.19 -8.79
C ASP A 90 3.36 0.05 -8.03
N ALA A 91 3.32 0.01 -6.69
CA ALA A 91 3.85 1.05 -5.82
C ALA A 91 5.24 0.67 -5.28
N PHE A 92 6.04 1.68 -4.95
CA PHE A 92 7.39 1.53 -4.37
C PHE A 92 7.51 2.36 -3.11
N ALA A 93 7.82 1.70 -2.00
CA ALA A 93 7.94 2.34 -0.70
C ALA A 93 9.37 2.88 -0.47
N GLU A 94 9.48 4.13 -0.01
CA GLU A 94 10.76 4.65 0.49
C GLU A 94 11.15 3.92 1.80
N PRO A 95 12.44 3.78 2.13
CA PRO A 95 12.89 2.93 3.25
C PRO A 95 12.27 3.22 4.63
N GLN A 96 11.84 4.44 4.89
CA GLN A 96 11.23 4.85 6.16
C GLN A 96 9.69 4.88 6.11
N TRP A 97 9.08 4.50 5.00
CA TRP A 97 7.64 4.63 4.75
C TRP A 97 6.78 3.95 5.83
N LEU A 98 7.06 2.68 6.14
CA LEU A 98 6.27 1.93 7.14
C LEU A 98 6.46 2.52 8.54
N ALA A 99 7.70 2.83 8.93
CA ALA A 99 8.01 3.44 10.23
C ALA A 99 7.27 4.78 10.41
N GLU A 100 7.20 5.61 9.38
CA GLU A 100 6.51 6.90 9.42
C GLU A 100 4.99 6.77 9.50
N LEU A 101 4.40 5.76 8.81
CA LEU A 101 2.97 5.46 8.92
C LEU A 101 2.61 5.05 10.35
N ILE A 102 3.35 4.09 10.92
CA ILE A 102 3.15 3.61 12.30
C ILE A 102 3.34 4.76 13.29
N ARG A 103 4.45 5.48 13.19
CA ARG A 103 4.72 6.64 14.05
C ARG A 103 3.59 7.66 14.02
N THR A 104 3.02 7.92 12.85
CA THR A 104 1.91 8.85 12.70
C THR A 104 0.63 8.30 13.34
N ALA A 105 0.31 7.03 13.11
CA ALA A 105 -0.86 6.39 13.69
C ALA A 105 -0.79 6.37 15.24
N ASP A 106 0.39 6.14 15.81
CA ASP A 106 0.62 6.09 17.25
C ASP A 106 0.53 7.47 17.94
N THR A 107 0.44 8.60 17.20
CA THR A 107 0.37 9.95 17.82
C THR A 107 -0.96 10.25 18.50
N ASP A 108 -2.06 9.66 18.05
CA ASP A 108 -3.39 9.89 18.62
C ASP A 108 -4.27 8.63 18.38
N PRO A 109 -4.82 8.00 19.43
CA PRO A 109 -5.68 6.81 19.29
C PRO A 109 -6.99 7.07 18.53
N LYS A 110 -7.30 8.32 18.20
CA LYS A 110 -8.44 8.69 17.36
C LYS A 110 -8.12 8.70 15.87
N ILE A 111 -6.87 8.48 15.48
CA ILE A 111 -6.51 8.34 14.07
C ILE A 111 -7.04 7.01 13.56
N PHE A 112 -8.01 7.07 12.65
CA PHE A 112 -8.59 5.88 12.03
C PHE A 112 -7.74 5.34 10.89
N ALA A 113 -7.16 6.22 10.08
CA ALA A 113 -6.32 5.86 8.95
C ALA A 113 -5.24 6.90 8.68
N VAL A 114 -4.13 6.45 8.11
CA VAL A 114 -3.00 7.28 7.68
C VAL A 114 -2.74 6.98 6.21
N GLN A 115 -2.49 8.01 5.42
CA GLN A 115 -2.08 7.89 4.02
C GLN A 115 -0.72 8.56 3.84
N SER A 116 0.17 7.91 3.09
CA SER A 116 1.43 8.51 2.66
C SER A 116 1.22 9.50 1.51
N LEU A 117 2.14 10.45 1.37
CA LEU A 117 2.25 11.22 0.15
C LEU A 117 2.68 10.29 -0.99
N MET A 118 1.90 10.22 -2.05
CA MET A 118 2.24 9.48 -3.26
C MET A 118 2.93 10.42 -4.25
N ILE A 119 4.08 9.97 -4.75
CA ILE A 119 4.93 10.73 -5.67
C ILE A 119 4.91 10.00 -7.02
N ARG A 120 4.78 10.76 -8.11
CA ARG A 120 4.78 10.17 -9.45
C ARG A 120 6.10 9.45 -9.75
N HIS A 121 6.01 8.23 -10.26
CA HIS A 121 7.18 7.39 -10.51
C HIS A 121 8.16 8.04 -11.52
N PHE A 122 7.64 8.57 -12.63
CA PHE A 122 8.44 9.12 -13.73
C PHE A 122 8.80 10.62 -13.56
N ASP A 123 8.18 11.31 -12.60
CA ASP A 123 8.49 12.71 -12.27
C ASP A 123 8.39 12.91 -10.76
N ARG A 124 9.48 12.63 -10.06
CA ARG A 124 9.54 12.66 -8.60
C ARG A 124 9.44 14.05 -7.98
N GLU A 125 9.42 15.12 -8.78
CA GLU A 125 9.12 16.47 -8.30
C GLU A 125 7.61 16.69 -8.08
N LEU A 126 6.76 15.85 -8.69
CA LEU A 126 5.31 15.98 -8.66
C LEU A 126 4.66 14.92 -7.77
N ALA A 127 3.70 15.38 -6.97
CA ALA A 127 2.81 14.50 -6.23
C ALA A 127 1.80 13.85 -7.19
N ASP A 128 1.45 12.59 -6.89
CA ASP A 128 0.29 11.92 -7.47
C ASP A 128 -0.92 12.10 -6.55
N ASP A 129 -0.72 11.85 -5.24
CA ASP A 129 -1.79 11.99 -4.25
C ASP A 129 -1.23 12.45 -2.90
N ALA A 130 -1.92 13.40 -2.27
CA ALA A 130 -1.63 13.91 -0.92
C ALA A 130 -2.88 13.85 -0.02
N GLY A 131 -3.76 12.87 -0.26
CA GLY A 131 -5.04 12.67 0.43
C GLY A 131 -6.22 13.29 -0.29
N ASP A 132 -7.42 12.86 0.09
CA ASP A 132 -8.65 13.30 -0.53
C ASP A 132 -9.30 14.47 0.22
N TYR A 133 -10.10 15.23 -0.51
CA TYR A 133 -11.05 16.17 0.04
C TYR A 133 -12.43 16.00 -0.61
N VAL A 134 -13.48 16.41 0.08
CA VAL A 134 -14.84 16.40 -0.47
C VAL A 134 -15.28 17.83 -0.75
N THR A 135 -15.79 18.06 -1.95
CA THR A 135 -16.37 19.35 -2.33
C THR A 135 -17.72 19.55 -1.64
N TRP A 136 -18.20 20.78 -1.57
CA TRP A 136 -19.54 21.09 -1.03
C TRP A 136 -20.69 20.39 -1.78
N MET A 137 -20.46 19.95 -3.03
CA MET A 137 -21.42 19.16 -3.82
C MET A 137 -21.32 17.64 -3.57
N GLY A 138 -20.43 17.19 -2.67
CA GLY A 138 -20.25 15.77 -2.32
C GLY A 138 -19.30 15.00 -3.24
N PHE A 139 -18.57 15.65 -4.15
CA PHE A 139 -17.55 14.96 -4.96
C PHE A 139 -16.26 14.81 -4.20
N ALA A 140 -15.71 13.58 -4.17
CA ALA A 140 -14.36 13.32 -3.71
C ALA A 140 -13.35 13.70 -4.80
N CYS A 141 -12.27 14.37 -4.39
CA CYS A 141 -11.21 14.81 -5.28
C CYS A 141 -9.84 14.56 -4.64
N LYS A 142 -8.88 14.11 -5.44
CA LYS A 142 -7.48 14.00 -5.03
C LYS A 142 -6.89 15.37 -4.71
N THR A 143 -6.13 15.44 -3.63
CA THR A 143 -5.28 16.61 -3.32
C THR A 143 -3.89 16.37 -3.91
N GLY A 144 -3.37 17.34 -4.62
CA GLY A 144 -1.93 17.34 -4.96
C GLY A 144 -1.57 16.80 -6.33
N ASP A 145 -2.48 16.19 -7.06
CA ASP A 145 -2.20 15.67 -8.40
C ASP A 145 -1.52 16.73 -9.30
N GLY A 146 -0.32 16.38 -9.81
CA GLY A 146 0.52 17.26 -10.62
C GLY A 146 1.09 18.49 -9.90
N ARG A 147 1.00 18.57 -8.56
CA ARG A 147 1.60 19.67 -7.78
C ARG A 147 2.99 19.26 -7.28
N ARG A 148 3.86 20.25 -7.07
CA ARG A 148 5.22 20.01 -6.55
C ARG A 148 5.18 19.38 -5.16
N VAL A 149 5.93 18.28 -4.95
CA VAL A 149 6.11 17.57 -3.67
C VAL A 149 6.51 18.53 -2.54
N SER A 150 7.33 19.55 -2.83
CA SER A 150 7.78 20.55 -1.86
C SER A 150 6.65 21.33 -1.17
N ARG A 151 5.41 21.26 -1.66
CA ARG A 151 4.23 21.85 -1.00
C ARG A 151 3.66 20.98 0.12
N TYR A 152 4.06 19.70 0.21
CA TYR A 152 3.47 18.69 1.09
C TYR A 152 4.50 18.20 2.11
N THR A 153 5.20 19.14 2.77
CA THR A 153 6.26 18.85 3.74
C THR A 153 5.75 18.66 5.17
N LYS A 154 4.48 18.87 5.42
CA LYS A 154 3.87 18.79 6.75
C LYS A 154 2.70 17.82 6.75
N GLN A 155 2.60 17.03 7.81
CA GLN A 155 1.41 16.23 8.09
C GLN A 155 0.18 17.12 8.24
N LYS A 156 -0.95 16.69 7.74
CA LYS A 156 -2.24 17.38 7.87
C LYS A 156 -3.37 16.36 7.96
N ARG A 157 -4.49 16.79 8.51
CA ARG A 157 -5.73 16.01 8.44
C ARG A 157 -6.24 16.00 7.00
N ILE A 158 -6.67 14.84 6.57
CA ILE A 158 -7.31 14.59 5.29
C ILE A 158 -8.73 14.06 5.52
N PHE A 159 -9.59 14.18 4.54
CA PHE A 159 -10.97 13.68 4.65
C PHE A 159 -11.00 12.15 4.52
N SER A 160 -10.23 11.60 3.62
CA SER A 160 -10.18 10.17 3.33
C SER A 160 -8.75 9.74 3.03
N ALA A 161 -8.41 8.54 3.45
CA ALA A 161 -7.20 7.82 3.10
C ALA A 161 -7.56 6.80 2.01
N CYS A 162 -7.83 7.28 0.82
CA CYS A 162 -8.15 6.48 -0.35
C CYS A 162 -7.06 6.75 -1.37
N GLY A 163 -6.08 5.89 -1.41
CA GLY A 163 -4.93 6.09 -2.28
C GLY A 163 -4.91 5.13 -3.46
N GLY A 164 -4.42 5.60 -4.54
CA GLY A 164 -3.94 4.84 -5.65
C GLY A 164 -4.92 4.41 -6.69
#